data_cd2cf247659447658bd18179b593e7a0
#
_entry.id   cd2cf247659447658bd18179b593e7a0
#
_cell.length_a   1.000
_cell.length_b   1.000
_cell.length_c   1.000
_cell.angle_alpha   90.00
_cell.angle_beta   90.00
_cell.angle_gamma   90.00
#
_symmetry.space_group_name_H-M   'P 1'
#
loop_
_entity.id
_entity.type
_entity.pdbx_description
1 polymer ?
#
loop_
_entity_poly.entity_id
_entity_poly.type
_entity_poly.pdbx_seq_one_letter_code
_entity_poly.pdbx_strand_id
1 'polypeptide(L)' 'MDFAGQSNIHPRLGRLFTDESTLAEVAAAGFLDEEIESQNLALLTSDFIAVAATDGNGWYSPTFSAGVCTLVAI' A
#
# COMPACT_ATOMS: atom_id res chain seq x y z
N MET A 1 -6.87 4.86 8.91
CA MET A 1 -6.09 3.92 8.09
C MET A 1 -4.72 3.72 8.71
N ASP A 2 -4.30 2.48 8.82
CA ASP A 2 -2.99 2.14 9.38
C ASP A 2 -2.16 1.39 8.37
N PHE A 3 -0.90 1.80 8.23
CA PHE A 3 0.07 1.09 7.42
C PHE A 3 1.32 0.78 8.26
N ALA A 4 1.78 -0.46 8.19
CA ALA A 4 2.99 -0.91 8.87
C ALA A 4 3.87 -1.70 7.91
N GLY A 5 5.14 -1.38 7.86
CA GLY A 5 6.12 -2.06 6.99
C GLY A 5 7.49 -1.52 7.32
N GLN A 6 8.07 -1.97 8.41
CA GLN A 6 9.21 -1.31 9.03
C GLN A 6 10.55 -1.97 8.76
N SER A 7 10.58 -3.09 8.05
CA SER A 7 11.84 -3.74 7.69
C SER A 7 12.61 -2.90 6.67
N ASN A 8 13.92 -2.89 6.77
CA ASN A 8 14.80 -2.28 5.76
C ASN A 8 15.28 -3.30 4.72
N ILE A 9 14.84 -4.55 4.83
CA ILE A 9 15.23 -5.63 3.92
C ILE A 9 14.10 -5.84 2.92
N HIS A 10 14.43 -5.74 1.63
CA HIS A 10 13.47 -5.96 0.54
C HIS A 10 13.63 -7.34 -0.08
N PRO A 11 12.56 -7.96 -0.61
CA PRO A 11 11.18 -7.50 -0.52
C PRO A 11 10.66 -7.61 0.92
N ARG A 12 9.87 -6.64 1.34
CA ARG A 12 9.30 -6.66 2.68
C ARG A 12 7.78 -6.77 2.61
N LEU A 13 7.19 -7.19 3.73
CA LEU A 13 5.75 -7.31 3.87
C LEU A 13 5.22 -6.09 4.62
N GLY A 14 4.43 -5.27 3.94
CA GLY A 14 3.67 -4.21 4.56
C GLY A 14 2.25 -4.66 4.86
N ARG A 15 1.60 -4.00 5.80
CA ARG A 15 0.21 -4.24 6.16
C ARG A 15 -0.55 -2.93 6.13
N LEU A 16 -1.67 -2.93 5.41
CA LEU A 16 -2.56 -1.78 5.31
C LEU A 16 -3.92 -2.17 5.84
N PHE A 17 -4.41 -1.43 6.85
CA PHE A 17 -5.76 -1.58 7.36
C PHE A 17 -6.53 -0.29 7.13
N THR A 18 -7.75 -0.40 6.61
CA THR A 18 -8.65 0.74 6.50
C THR A 18 -10.08 0.31 6.83
N ASP A 19 -10.76 1.10 7.65
CA ASP A 19 -12.16 0.92 7.98
C ASP A 19 -13.07 1.92 7.25
N GLU A 20 -12.50 2.65 6.28
CA GLU A 20 -13.21 3.71 5.55
C GLU A 20 -13.23 3.48 4.04
N SER A 21 -12.37 2.61 3.52
CA SER A 21 -12.20 2.44 2.07
C SER A 21 -12.43 1.00 1.64
N THR A 22 -12.91 0.84 0.41
CA THR A 22 -13.05 -0.47 -0.23
C THR A 22 -11.76 -0.89 -0.91
N LEU A 23 -11.66 -2.17 -1.33
CA LEU A 23 -10.51 -2.64 -2.11
C LEU A 23 -10.35 -1.86 -3.41
N ALA A 24 -11.44 -1.50 -4.07
CA ALA A 24 -11.40 -0.70 -5.29
C ALA A 24 -10.80 0.68 -5.04
N GLU A 25 -11.13 1.30 -3.91
CA GLU A 25 -10.57 2.60 -3.52
C GLU A 25 -9.09 2.49 -3.18
N VAL A 26 -8.69 1.41 -2.51
CA VAL A 26 -7.28 1.16 -2.19
C VAL A 26 -6.45 1.01 -3.46
N ALA A 27 -7.01 0.44 -4.52
CA ALA A 27 -6.34 0.28 -5.80
C ALA A 27 -6.35 1.55 -6.66
N ALA A 28 -6.98 2.62 -6.21
CA ALA A 28 -6.98 3.88 -6.95
C ALA A 28 -5.59 4.53 -6.92
N ALA A 29 -5.24 5.22 -8.00
CA ALA A 29 -3.93 5.88 -8.11
C ALA A 29 -3.75 6.90 -6.97
N GLY A 30 -2.59 6.84 -6.31
CA GLY A 30 -2.24 7.79 -5.27
C GLY A 30 -2.83 7.49 -3.89
N PHE A 31 -3.45 6.35 -3.69
CA PHE A 31 -4.10 6.05 -2.41
C PHE A 31 -3.14 6.14 -1.22
N LEU A 32 -1.90 5.65 -1.37
CA LEU A 32 -0.89 5.69 -0.31
C LEU A 32 0.05 6.90 -0.36
N ASP A 33 -0.10 7.81 -1.33
CA ASP A 33 0.86 8.90 -1.51
C ASP A 33 1.03 9.75 -0.25
N GLU A 34 -0.05 10.08 0.43
CA GLU A 34 -0.01 10.88 1.65
C GLU A 34 0.74 10.16 2.78
N GLU A 35 0.48 8.88 2.95
CA GLU A 35 1.15 8.07 3.98
C GLU A 35 2.62 7.87 3.65
N ILE A 36 2.96 7.67 2.40
CA ILE A 36 4.36 7.56 1.97
C ILE A 36 5.11 8.83 2.33
N GLU A 37 4.53 9.98 2.04
CA GLU A 37 5.15 11.27 2.32
C GLU A 37 5.22 11.54 3.83
N SER A 38 4.11 11.36 4.55
CA SER A 38 4.03 11.71 5.97
C SER A 38 4.85 10.79 6.86
N GLN A 39 4.98 9.52 6.50
CA GLN A 39 5.71 8.50 7.26
C GLN A 39 7.09 8.20 6.69
N ASN A 40 7.46 8.85 5.60
CA ASN A 40 8.74 8.64 4.92
C ASN A 40 8.97 7.17 4.57
N LEU A 41 7.96 6.54 3.98
CA LEU A 41 8.01 5.12 3.62
C LEU A 41 8.87 4.93 2.37
N ALA A 42 9.74 3.91 2.40
CA ALA A 42 10.59 3.56 1.27
C ALA A 42 10.10 2.26 0.61
N LEU A 43 8.95 2.34 -0.06
CA LEU A 43 8.36 1.20 -0.73
C LEU A 43 9.02 0.94 -2.08
N LEU A 44 9.21 -0.33 -2.42
CA LEU A 44 9.71 -0.77 -3.72
C LEU A 44 8.67 -1.63 -4.42
N THR A 45 8.75 -1.71 -5.74
CA THR A 45 7.82 -2.52 -6.54
C THR A 45 7.89 -4.02 -6.22
N SER A 46 8.96 -4.48 -5.58
CA SER A 46 9.12 -5.87 -5.13
C SER A 46 8.47 -6.15 -3.77
N ASP A 47 7.99 -5.12 -3.08
CA ASP A 47 7.38 -5.31 -1.76
C ASP A 47 5.97 -5.88 -1.90
N PHE A 48 5.52 -6.54 -0.83
CA PHE A 48 4.16 -7.08 -0.74
C PHE A 48 3.38 -6.32 0.31
N ILE A 49 2.12 -6.04 0.02
CA ILE A 49 1.24 -5.33 0.95
C ILE A 49 -0.02 -6.17 1.17
N ALA A 50 -0.23 -6.60 2.41
CA ALA A 50 -1.46 -7.25 2.82
C ALA A 50 -2.47 -6.16 3.18
N VAL A 51 -3.60 -6.13 2.48
CA VAL A 51 -4.63 -5.09 2.65
C VAL A 51 -5.86 -5.69 3.30
N ALA A 52 -6.36 -5.04 4.35
CA ALA A 52 -7.67 -5.31 4.92
C ALA A 52 -8.52 -4.05 4.76
N ALA A 53 -9.56 -4.14 3.94
CA ALA A 53 -10.46 -3.04 3.64
C ALA A 53 -11.89 -3.34 4.12
N THR A 54 -12.82 -2.42 3.90
CA THR A 54 -14.19 -2.57 4.40
C THR A 54 -14.94 -3.73 3.76
N ASP A 55 -14.58 -4.12 2.53
CA ASP A 55 -15.29 -5.15 1.78
C ASP A 55 -14.45 -6.42 1.53
N GLY A 56 -13.28 -6.54 2.16
CA GLY A 56 -12.48 -7.75 2.04
C GLY A 56 -11.00 -7.51 2.22
N ASN A 57 -10.22 -8.55 1.96
CA ASN A 57 -8.77 -8.57 2.08
C ASN A 57 -8.14 -8.92 0.75
N GLY A 58 -6.91 -8.48 0.54
CA GLY A 58 -6.17 -8.83 -0.67
C GLY A 58 -4.66 -8.65 -0.50
N TRP A 59 -3.93 -9.20 -1.46
CA TRP A 59 -2.48 -9.01 -1.58
C TRP A 59 -2.20 -8.08 -2.74
N TYR A 60 -1.36 -7.08 -2.48
CA TYR A 60 -1.04 -6.04 -3.45
C TYR A 60 0.45 -5.80 -3.53
N SER A 61 0.90 -5.24 -4.64
CA SER A 61 2.25 -4.70 -4.75
C SER A 61 2.17 -3.23 -5.18
N PRO A 62 3.11 -2.38 -4.73
CA PRO A 62 3.13 -0.99 -5.14
C PRO A 62 3.74 -0.85 -6.53
N THR A 63 3.18 0.05 -7.34
CA THR A 63 3.75 0.49 -8.60
C THR A 63 3.90 2.00 -8.56
N PHE A 64 4.91 2.52 -9.26
CA PHE A 64 5.19 3.95 -9.26
C PHE A 64 5.23 4.48 -10.68
N SER A 65 4.53 5.58 -10.93
CA SER A 65 4.51 6.24 -12.21
C SER A 65 4.38 7.75 -11.98
N ALA A 66 5.31 8.53 -12.51
CA ALA A 66 5.33 10.00 -12.38
C ALA A 66 5.18 10.47 -10.92
N GLY A 67 5.79 9.75 -9.97
CA GLY A 67 5.72 10.08 -8.55
C GLY A 67 4.44 9.63 -7.85
N VAL A 68 3.55 8.94 -8.55
CA VAL A 68 2.29 8.44 -7.98
C VAL A 68 2.41 6.95 -7.69
N CYS A 69 2.05 6.55 -6.48
CA CYS A 69 2.01 5.15 -6.06
C CYS A 69 0.62 4.58 -6.29
N THR A 70 0.54 3.45 -6.99
CA THR A 70 -0.71 2.71 -7.19
C THR A 70 -0.51 1.28 -6.72
N LEU A 71 -1.42 0.79 -5.88
CA LEU A 71 -1.41 -0.59 -5.43
C LEU A 71 -2.11 -1.47 -6.46
N VAL A 72 -1.43 -2.52 -6.88
CA VAL A 72 -1.94 -3.46 -7.88
C VAL A 72 -2.11 -4.81 -7.24
N ALA A 73 -3.27 -5.43 -7.43
CA ALA A 73 -3.55 -6.76 -6.91
C ALA A 73 -2.62 -7.80 -7.53
N ILE A 74 -2.10 -8.66 -6.69
CA ILE A 74 -1.24 -9.76 -7.11
C ILE A 74 -2.10 -10.96 -7.54
#